data_6b1991f73f15596ea3ed8d8b6812e4e3
#
_entry.id   6b1991f73f15596ea3ed8d8b6812e4e3
#
_cell.length_a   1.000
_cell.length_b   1.000
_cell.length_c   1.000
_cell.angle_alpha   90.00
_cell.angle_beta   90.00
_cell.angle_gamma   90.00
#
_symmetry.space_group_name_H-M   'P 1'
#
loop_
_entity.id
_entity.type
_entity.pdbx_description
1 polymer ?
#
loop_
_entity_poly.entity_id
_entity_poly.type
_entity_poly.pdbx_seq_one_letter_code
_entity_poly.pdbx_strand_id
1 'polypeptide(L)'
;MIGDWESQSQITNPQCPITKMIKRLTVRNYAIIEHLEIRFPEGLTIITGETGAGKSILLGALGLIMGERADLKSLYNEQEKCVVEGIFDVSAYDIKPFFEQNDIDYDLECVVRRELTPSGKSRAFVNDTPVNLDVLRQLTGSLVDLHLQFDTLDIHNVSFQLRMID
;
A
#
# COMPACT_ATOMS: atom_id res chain seq x y z
N MET A 1 28.63 26.24 22.37
CA MET A 1 28.89 26.31 20.93
C MET A 1 28.16 25.12 20.31
N ILE A 2 26.97 25.40 19.77
CA ILE A 2 26.11 24.43 19.19
C ILE A 2 26.31 24.59 17.68
N GLY A 3 26.87 23.55 17.04
CA GLY A 3 27.16 23.58 15.61
C GLY A 3 25.89 23.40 14.80
N ASP A 4 25.68 24.31 13.89
CA ASP A 4 24.62 24.34 12.87
C ASP A 4 24.77 23.15 11.93
N TRP A 5 23.76 22.27 11.90
CA TRP A 5 23.59 21.28 10.85
C TRP A 5 22.82 21.92 9.70
N GLU A 6 23.56 22.63 8.85
CA GLU A 6 23.02 23.07 7.57
C GLU A 6 22.71 21.88 6.68
N SER A 7 21.49 21.91 6.23
CA SER A 7 20.93 21.09 5.16
C SER A 7 21.84 21.00 3.95
N GLN A 8 22.32 19.82 3.61
CA GLN A 8 22.97 19.59 2.31
C GLN A 8 22.22 18.58 1.49
N SER A 9 21.85 19.14 0.34
CA SER A 9 21.64 18.58 -0.99
C SER A 9 20.37 17.78 -1.20
N GLN A 10 19.41 18.50 -1.71
CA GLN A 10 18.43 17.98 -2.66
C GLN A 10 19.17 17.37 -3.86
N ILE A 11 19.20 16.04 -3.95
CA ILE A 11 19.50 15.37 -5.20
C ILE A 11 18.19 15.44 -6.02
N THR A 12 17.97 16.54 -6.68
CA THR A 12 16.94 16.66 -7.70
C THR A 12 17.46 16.02 -8.98
N ASN A 13 17.12 14.76 -9.20
CA ASN A 13 17.24 14.17 -10.53
C ASN A 13 15.99 14.58 -11.31
N PRO A 14 16.10 15.42 -12.36
CA PRO A 14 14.94 15.98 -13.05
C PRO A 14 14.22 15.01 -13.99
N GLN A 15 14.58 13.72 -13.99
CA GLN A 15 14.04 12.72 -14.93
C GLN A 15 13.18 11.64 -14.30
N CYS A 16 12.96 11.66 -12.99
CA CYS A 16 11.97 10.79 -12.36
C CYS A 16 11.04 11.66 -11.51
N PRO A 17 9.84 12.02 -11.99
CA PRO A 17 8.86 12.61 -11.12
C PRO A 17 8.56 11.55 -10.05
N ILE A 18 8.98 11.81 -8.80
CA ILE A 18 8.54 11.00 -7.66
C ILE A 18 7.04 11.31 -7.52
N THR A 19 6.26 10.54 -8.24
CA THR A 19 4.81 10.71 -8.26
C THR A 19 4.29 10.22 -6.91
N LYS A 20 3.57 11.07 -6.22
CA LYS A 20 2.86 10.72 -4.98
C LYS A 20 2.01 9.50 -5.24
N MET A 21 2.28 8.40 -4.58
CA MET A 21 1.48 7.21 -4.75
C MET A 21 0.53 7.01 -3.58
N ILE A 22 1.05 6.81 -2.38
CA ILE A 22 0.23 6.64 -1.18
C ILE A 22 0.24 7.92 -0.35
N LYS A 23 -0.95 8.46 -0.05
CA LYS A 23 -1.12 9.65 0.79
C LYS A 23 -1.32 9.30 2.25
N ARG A 24 -2.10 8.25 2.50
CA ARG A 24 -2.47 7.84 3.86
C ARG A 24 -2.69 6.34 3.93
N LEU A 25 -2.27 5.74 5.02
CA LEU A 25 -2.57 4.38 5.41
C LEU A 25 -3.24 4.40 6.79
N THR A 26 -4.41 3.81 6.89
CA THR A 26 -5.13 3.61 8.15
C THR A 26 -5.23 2.11 8.42
N VAL A 27 -4.87 1.70 9.62
CA VAL A 27 -4.92 0.30 10.07
C VAL A 27 -5.72 0.25 11.36
N ARG A 28 -6.71 -0.63 11.44
CA ARG A 28 -7.53 -0.86 12.62
C ARG A 28 -7.64 -2.34 12.90
N ASN A 29 -7.45 -2.70 14.16
CA ASN A 29 -7.62 -4.06 14.66
C ASN A 29 -6.79 -5.11 13.88
N TYR A 30 -5.50 -4.83 13.69
CA TYR A 30 -4.58 -5.71 12.97
C TYR A 30 -3.32 -6.02 13.79
N ALA A 31 -3.04 -7.29 14.01
CA ALA A 31 -1.92 -7.81 14.80
C ALA A 31 -1.85 -7.17 16.20
N ILE A 32 -0.85 -6.36 16.48
CA ILE A 32 -0.69 -5.60 17.73
C ILE A 32 -1.23 -4.16 17.61
N ILE A 33 -1.81 -3.80 16.48
CA ILE A 33 -2.31 -2.45 16.21
C ILE A 33 -3.80 -2.40 16.48
N GLU A 34 -4.20 -1.64 17.50
CA GLU A 34 -5.60 -1.30 17.73
C GLU A 34 -6.05 -0.27 16.70
N HIS A 35 -5.30 0.84 16.58
CA HIS A 35 -5.52 1.89 15.59
C HIS A 35 -4.22 2.59 15.24
N LEU A 36 -3.96 2.78 13.94
CA LEU A 36 -2.81 3.51 13.42
C LEU A 36 -3.23 4.31 12.18
N GLU A 37 -2.83 5.56 12.10
CA GLU A 37 -2.90 6.38 10.89
C GLU A 37 -1.51 6.92 10.55
N ILE A 38 -1.06 6.66 9.34
CA ILE A 38 0.19 7.18 8.79
C ILE A 38 -0.12 8.05 7.59
N ARG A 39 0.39 9.27 7.59
CA ARG A 39 0.38 10.17 6.42
C ARG A 39 1.76 10.18 5.80
N PHE A 40 1.81 9.98 4.51
CA PHE A 40 3.05 9.99 3.75
C PHE A 40 3.23 11.36 3.11
N PRO A 41 4.28 12.12 3.49
CA PRO A 41 4.63 13.36 2.82
C PRO A 41 5.14 13.08 1.40
N GLU A 42 5.35 14.14 0.63
CA GLU A 42 6.00 14.02 -0.68
C GLU A 42 7.45 13.55 -0.53
N GLY A 43 7.89 12.71 -1.45
CA GLY A 43 9.26 12.22 -1.50
C GLY A 43 9.50 10.93 -0.70
N LEU A 44 10.71 10.75 -0.24
CA LEU A 44 11.14 9.55 0.48
C LEU A 44 10.66 9.57 1.93
N THR A 45 9.94 8.53 2.33
CA THR A 45 9.58 8.28 3.73
C THR A 45 10.38 7.09 4.26
N ILE A 46 11.09 7.29 5.36
CA ILE A 46 11.85 6.24 6.03
C ILE A 46 11.14 5.85 7.33
N ILE A 47 10.77 4.58 7.46
CA ILE A 47 10.17 4.02 8.66
C ILE A 47 11.24 3.21 9.41
N THR A 48 11.61 3.69 10.59
CA THR A 48 12.61 3.05 11.44
C THR A 48 11.96 2.46 12.70
N GLY A 49 12.58 1.43 13.27
CA GLY A 49 12.12 0.82 14.52
C GLY A 49 13.14 -0.20 15.02
N GLU A 50 13.28 -0.31 16.33
CA GLU A 50 14.28 -1.17 16.99
C GLU A 50 14.03 -2.67 16.75
N THR A 51 12.79 -3.10 16.64
CA THR A 51 12.43 -4.50 16.40
C THR A 51 11.80 -4.67 15.01
N GLY A 52 12.17 -5.74 14.30
CA GLY A 52 11.58 -6.09 13.00
C GLY A 52 10.05 -6.26 13.02
N ALA A 53 9.46 -6.53 14.18
CA ALA A 53 8.04 -6.81 14.35
C ALA A 53 7.13 -5.69 13.83
N GLY A 54 7.37 -4.43 14.21
CA GLY A 54 6.53 -3.29 13.79
C GLY A 54 6.57 -3.05 12.28
N LYS A 55 7.74 -3.17 11.66
CA LYS A 55 7.91 -3.02 10.21
C LYS A 55 7.19 -4.13 9.45
N SER A 56 7.33 -5.38 9.90
CA SER A 56 6.67 -6.54 9.28
C SER A 56 5.14 -6.46 9.38
N ILE A 57 4.60 -5.93 10.50
CA ILE A 57 3.17 -5.74 10.65
C ILE A 57 2.65 -4.66 9.70
N LEU A 58 3.40 -3.58 9.52
CA LEU A 58 3.04 -2.53 8.57
C LEU A 58 3.07 -3.04 7.12
N LEU A 59 4.10 -3.82 6.76
CA LEU A 59 4.19 -4.48 5.46
C LEU A 59 3.05 -5.46 5.24
N GLY A 60 2.68 -6.24 6.28
CA GLY A 60 1.52 -7.12 6.22
C GLY A 60 0.20 -6.37 6.01
N ALA A 61 0.02 -5.21 6.66
CA ALA A 61 -1.14 -4.35 6.43
C ALA A 61 -1.18 -3.81 4.99
N LEU A 62 -0.05 -3.38 4.43
CA LEU A 62 0.07 -3.00 3.03
C LEU A 62 -0.25 -4.17 2.10
N GLY A 63 0.29 -5.37 2.37
CA GLY A 63 -0.01 -6.57 1.61
C GLY A 63 -1.51 -6.89 1.57
N LEU A 64 -2.26 -6.64 2.66
CA LEU A 64 -3.71 -6.83 2.68
C LEU A 64 -4.44 -5.94 1.66
N ILE A 65 -4.10 -4.66 1.57
CA ILE A 65 -4.71 -3.76 0.56
C ILE A 65 -4.18 -4.03 -0.85
N MET A 66 -3.05 -4.70 -0.98
CA MET A 66 -2.54 -5.19 -2.27
C MET A 66 -3.15 -6.54 -2.70
N GLY A 67 -4.06 -7.10 -1.90
CA GLY A 67 -4.77 -8.32 -2.25
C GLY A 67 -4.12 -9.61 -1.80
N GLU A 68 -3.17 -9.56 -0.87
CA GLU A 68 -2.61 -10.76 -0.24
C GLU A 68 -3.65 -11.53 0.58
N ARG A 69 -3.33 -12.78 0.87
CA ARG A 69 -4.18 -13.61 1.74
C ARG A 69 -4.17 -13.07 3.16
N ALA A 70 -5.36 -12.96 3.72
CA ALA A 70 -5.54 -12.57 5.11
C ALA A 70 -5.39 -13.79 6.03
N ASP A 71 -4.61 -13.65 7.09
CA ASP A 71 -4.61 -14.60 8.20
C ASP A 71 -5.51 -14.05 9.31
N LEU A 72 -6.56 -14.80 9.66
CA LEU A 72 -7.51 -14.43 10.71
C LEU A 72 -6.89 -14.41 12.12
N LYS A 73 -5.76 -15.09 12.30
CA LYS A 73 -4.98 -15.00 13.54
C LYS A 73 -4.34 -13.64 13.76
N SER A 74 -4.38 -12.77 12.74
CA SER A 74 -3.82 -11.42 12.79
C SER A 74 -4.83 -10.37 13.27
N LEU A 75 -5.93 -10.72 13.93
CA LEU A 75 -6.82 -9.76 14.57
C LEU A 75 -6.29 -9.39 15.96
N TYR A 76 -6.25 -8.08 16.28
CA TYR A 76 -5.93 -7.59 17.63
C TYR A 76 -7.03 -7.97 18.63
N ASN A 77 -8.28 -7.73 18.27
CA ASN A 77 -9.48 -8.16 18.99
C ASN A 77 -10.28 -9.11 18.10
N GLU A 78 -10.41 -10.35 18.51
CA GLU A 78 -11.11 -11.39 17.75
C GLU A 78 -12.63 -11.16 17.61
N GLN A 79 -13.20 -10.21 18.34
CA GLN A 79 -14.63 -9.87 18.28
C GLN A 79 -14.93 -8.71 17.32
N GLU A 80 -13.91 -8.02 16.86
CA GLU A 80 -14.02 -6.85 15.99
C GLU A 80 -13.46 -7.11 14.59
N LYS A 81 -13.96 -6.36 13.61
CA LYS A 81 -13.42 -6.44 12.25
C LYS A 81 -12.08 -5.71 12.16
N CYS A 82 -11.16 -6.29 11.40
CA CYS A 82 -9.98 -5.58 10.94
C CYS A 82 -10.33 -4.74 9.71
N VAL A 83 -9.81 -3.52 9.65
CA VAL A 83 -9.93 -2.63 8.50
C VAL A 83 -8.57 -2.05 8.17
N VAL A 84 -8.11 -2.26 6.95
CA VAL A 84 -6.93 -1.59 6.40
C VAL A 84 -7.38 -0.77 5.20
N GLU A 85 -7.03 0.51 5.19
CA GLU A 85 -7.40 1.47 4.15
C GLU A 85 -6.20 2.28 3.71
N GLY A 86 -5.98 2.35 2.41
CA GLY A 86 -4.97 3.19 1.77
C GLY A 86 -5.61 4.22 0.86
N ILE A 87 -5.14 5.46 0.89
CA ILE A 87 -5.51 6.51 -0.06
C ILE A 87 -4.33 6.77 -0.99
N PHE A 88 -4.60 6.65 -2.29
CA PHE A 88 -3.61 6.78 -3.36
C PHE A 88 -3.94 7.97 -4.24
N ASP A 89 -2.93 8.75 -4.59
CA ASP A 89 -3.03 9.75 -5.65
C ASP A 89 -2.82 9.06 -7.00
N VAL A 90 -3.85 9.03 -7.80
CA VAL A 90 -3.82 8.37 -9.13
C VAL A 90 -3.83 9.37 -10.28
N SER A 91 -3.67 10.65 -9.99
CA SER A 91 -3.74 11.74 -10.96
C SER A 91 -2.71 11.65 -12.10
N ALA A 92 -1.56 11.01 -11.82
CA ALA A 92 -0.48 10.85 -12.80
C ALA A 92 -0.56 9.54 -13.61
N TYR A 93 -1.57 8.71 -13.36
CA TYR A 93 -1.70 7.38 -13.98
C TYR A 93 -2.86 7.37 -14.97
N ASP A 94 -2.65 6.78 -16.13
CA ASP A 94 -3.71 6.54 -17.12
C ASP A 94 -4.46 5.24 -16.80
N ILE A 95 -5.15 5.24 -15.66
CA ILE A 95 -5.90 4.07 -15.16
C ILE A 95 -7.43 4.25 -15.23
N LYS A 96 -7.90 5.37 -15.77
CA LYS A 96 -9.33 5.60 -15.94
C LYS A 96 -10.04 4.48 -16.73
N PRO A 97 -9.47 3.92 -17.81
CA PRO A 97 -10.08 2.78 -18.51
C PRO A 97 -10.26 1.54 -17.62
N PHE A 98 -9.37 1.31 -16.67
CA PHE A 98 -9.49 0.21 -15.71
C PHE A 98 -10.71 0.39 -14.80
N PHE A 99 -10.98 1.61 -14.32
CA PHE A 99 -12.16 1.92 -13.50
C PHE A 99 -13.44 1.71 -14.29
N GLU A 100 -13.49 2.20 -15.53
CA GLU A 100 -14.64 2.04 -16.42
C GLU A 100 -14.93 0.57 -16.74
N GLN A 101 -13.91 -0.25 -17.00
CA GLN A 101 -14.04 -1.68 -17.28
C GLN A 101 -14.57 -2.50 -16.09
N ASN A 102 -14.36 -2.03 -14.87
CA ASN A 102 -14.74 -2.72 -13.65
C ASN A 102 -15.97 -2.08 -12.95
N ASP A 103 -16.66 -1.14 -13.60
CA ASP A 103 -17.81 -0.41 -13.04
C ASP A 103 -17.48 0.24 -11.68
N ILE A 104 -16.30 0.83 -11.57
CA ILE A 104 -15.82 1.53 -10.36
C ILE A 104 -15.81 3.03 -10.63
N ASP A 105 -16.32 3.83 -9.71
CA ASP A 105 -16.24 5.28 -9.80
C ASP A 105 -14.79 5.75 -9.79
N TYR A 106 -14.42 6.58 -10.77
CA TYR A 106 -13.08 7.14 -10.84
C TYR A 106 -12.98 8.44 -10.05
N ASP A 107 -11.98 8.51 -9.16
CA ASP A 107 -11.57 9.74 -8.47
C ASP A 107 -10.04 9.86 -8.54
N LEU A 108 -9.53 11.10 -8.47
CA LEU A 108 -8.09 11.37 -8.41
C LEU A 108 -7.44 10.87 -7.11
N GLU A 109 -8.23 10.75 -6.05
CA GLU A 109 -7.87 10.09 -4.80
C GLU A 109 -8.56 8.72 -4.73
N CYS A 110 -7.84 7.67 -5.10
CA CYS A 110 -8.35 6.31 -5.04
C CYS A 110 -8.25 5.75 -3.62
N VAL A 111 -9.38 5.36 -3.05
CA VAL A 111 -9.47 4.70 -1.74
C VAL A 111 -9.51 3.19 -1.92
N VAL A 112 -8.51 2.49 -1.43
CA VAL A 112 -8.47 1.02 -1.39
C VAL A 112 -8.67 0.56 0.03
N ARG A 113 -9.70 -0.27 0.27
CA ARG A 113 -10.02 -0.77 1.62
C ARG A 113 -10.17 -2.28 1.65
N ARG A 114 -9.61 -2.87 2.69
CA ARG A 114 -9.73 -4.29 3.00
C ARG A 114 -10.39 -4.47 4.36
N GLU A 115 -11.39 -5.34 4.44
CA GLU A 115 -12.08 -5.69 5.67
C GLU A 115 -11.99 -7.19 5.93
N LEU A 116 -11.65 -7.56 7.17
CA LEU A 116 -11.66 -8.93 7.65
C LEU A 116 -12.59 -9.01 8.83
N THR A 117 -13.60 -9.89 8.76
CA THR A 117 -14.53 -10.07 9.87
C THR A 117 -14.07 -11.22 10.77
N PRO A 118 -14.49 -11.22 12.06
CA PRO A 118 -14.24 -12.34 12.97
C PRO A 118 -14.71 -13.69 12.44
N SER A 119 -15.75 -13.70 11.61
CA SER A 119 -16.30 -14.91 10.98
C SER A 119 -15.48 -15.44 9.80
N GLY A 120 -14.33 -14.84 9.51
CA GLY A 120 -13.47 -15.28 8.42
C GLY A 120 -13.80 -14.72 7.04
N LYS A 121 -14.78 -13.84 6.92
CA LYS A 121 -15.11 -13.21 5.65
C LYS A 121 -14.14 -12.07 5.38
N SER A 122 -13.64 -12.05 4.16
CA SER A 122 -12.76 -11.00 3.65
C SER A 122 -13.43 -10.26 2.50
N ARG A 123 -13.41 -8.93 2.56
CA ARG A 123 -14.01 -8.03 1.54
C ARG A 123 -12.99 -7.00 1.11
N ALA A 124 -13.01 -6.66 -0.17
CA ALA A 124 -12.19 -5.60 -0.74
C ALA A 124 -13.09 -4.54 -1.39
N PHE A 125 -12.67 -3.30 -1.31
CA PHE A 125 -13.39 -2.16 -1.87
C PHE A 125 -12.40 -1.22 -2.56
N VAL A 126 -12.83 -0.63 -3.66
CA VAL A 126 -12.17 0.47 -4.35
C VAL A 126 -13.20 1.59 -4.52
N ASN A 127 -12.95 2.77 -3.98
CA ASN A 127 -13.89 3.91 -3.95
C ASN A 127 -15.30 3.48 -3.49
N ASP A 128 -15.37 2.74 -2.36
CA ASP A 128 -16.58 2.14 -1.79
C ASP A 128 -17.29 1.07 -2.64
N THR A 129 -16.85 0.82 -3.87
CA THR A 129 -17.34 -0.27 -4.71
C THR A 129 -16.73 -1.60 -4.26
N PRO A 130 -17.53 -2.63 -3.93
CA PRO A 130 -17.02 -3.95 -3.60
C PRO A 130 -16.35 -4.58 -4.84
N VAL A 131 -15.11 -5.07 -4.67
CA VAL A 131 -14.36 -5.71 -5.76
C VAL A 131 -13.86 -7.09 -5.34
N ASN A 132 -13.57 -7.95 -6.30
CA ASN A 132 -12.86 -9.20 -6.03
C ASN A 132 -11.35 -8.94 -5.87
N LEU A 133 -10.63 -9.96 -5.38
CA LEU A 133 -9.20 -9.83 -5.11
C LEU A 133 -8.35 -9.68 -6.37
N ASP A 134 -8.81 -10.17 -7.50
CA ASP A 134 -8.05 -10.09 -8.75
C ASP A 134 -8.10 -8.67 -9.31
N VAL A 135 -9.26 -8.02 -9.26
CA VAL A 135 -9.40 -6.58 -9.58
C VAL A 135 -8.55 -5.73 -8.63
N LEU A 136 -8.59 -6.05 -7.32
CA LEU A 136 -7.76 -5.35 -6.34
C LEU A 136 -6.27 -5.48 -6.66
N ARG A 137 -5.77 -6.69 -6.95
CA ARG A 137 -4.37 -6.94 -7.29
C ARG A 137 -3.94 -6.24 -8.56
N GLN A 138 -4.78 -6.25 -9.59
CA GLN A 138 -4.49 -5.53 -10.83
C GLN A 138 -4.33 -4.04 -10.61
N LEU A 139 -5.26 -3.42 -9.86
CA LEU A 139 -5.18 -2.00 -9.54
C LEU A 139 -3.92 -1.70 -8.72
N THR A 140 -3.76 -2.36 -7.58
CA THR A 140 -2.66 -2.06 -6.65
C THR A 140 -1.30 -2.43 -7.21
N GLY A 141 -1.20 -3.46 -8.04
CA GLY A 141 0.04 -3.83 -8.75
C GLY A 141 0.50 -2.79 -9.77
N SER A 142 -0.41 -1.94 -10.28
CA SER A 142 -0.04 -0.79 -11.11
C SER A 142 0.35 0.46 -10.29
N LEU A 143 -0.04 0.50 -9.00
CA LEU A 143 0.18 1.66 -8.12
C LEU A 143 1.34 1.46 -7.16
N VAL A 144 1.60 0.25 -6.70
CA VAL A 144 2.59 -0.05 -5.65
C VAL A 144 3.45 -1.21 -6.05
N ASP A 145 4.76 -1.00 -6.00
CA ASP A 145 5.75 -2.08 -6.10
C ASP A 145 6.30 -2.35 -4.69
N LEU A 146 5.98 -3.52 -4.14
CA LEU A 146 6.37 -3.91 -2.80
C LEU A 146 7.47 -4.96 -2.87
N HIS A 147 8.71 -4.57 -2.55
CA HIS A 147 9.81 -5.51 -2.40
C HIS A 147 9.94 -5.97 -0.95
N LEU A 148 9.51 -7.18 -0.68
CA LEU A 148 9.71 -7.83 0.61
C LEU A 148 11.12 -8.47 0.67
N GLN A 149 11.74 -8.45 1.84
CA GLN A 149 13.10 -8.95 2.07
C GLN A 149 13.29 -10.45 1.73
N PHE A 150 12.19 -11.17 1.48
CA PHE A 150 12.16 -12.61 1.14
C PHE A 150 11.74 -12.88 -0.29
N ASP A 151 11.38 -11.89 -1.09
CA ASP A 151 10.97 -12.04 -2.50
C ASP A 151 12.17 -12.07 -3.46
N THR A 152 13.13 -12.97 -3.18
CA THR A 152 14.22 -13.25 -4.13
C THR A 152 13.75 -14.08 -5.34
N LEU A 153 12.45 -14.38 -5.46
CA LEU A 153 11.92 -15.28 -6.49
C LEU A 153 11.43 -14.58 -7.76
N ASP A 154 11.14 -13.28 -7.73
CA ASP A 154 10.61 -12.56 -8.90
C ASP A 154 11.68 -12.09 -9.89
N ILE A 155 12.97 -12.17 -9.52
CA ILE A 155 14.09 -11.88 -10.45
C ILE A 155 14.10 -12.83 -11.66
N HIS A 156 13.44 -13.98 -11.56
CA HIS A 156 13.30 -14.94 -12.64
C HIS A 156 12.09 -14.68 -13.56
N ASN A 157 11.27 -13.68 -13.26
CA ASN A 157 10.13 -13.36 -14.13
C ASN A 157 10.58 -12.50 -15.31
N VAL A 158 10.58 -13.11 -16.50
CA VAL A 158 11.03 -12.47 -17.76
C VAL A 158 10.27 -11.18 -18.05
N SER A 159 9.02 -11.07 -17.62
CA SER A 159 8.19 -9.87 -17.78
C SER A 159 8.67 -8.70 -16.91
N PHE A 160 9.26 -8.97 -15.75
CA PHE A 160 9.86 -7.97 -14.88
C PHE A 160 11.19 -7.47 -15.47
N GLN A 161 12.01 -8.36 -16.00
CA GLN A 161 13.30 -7.98 -16.62
C GLN A 161 13.11 -7.09 -17.86
N LEU A 162 12.05 -7.31 -18.64
CA LEU A 162 11.74 -6.50 -19.83
C LEU A 162 11.28 -5.08 -19.48
N ARG A 163 10.64 -4.85 -18.33
CA ARG A 163 10.25 -3.50 -17.88
C ARG A 163 11.41 -2.67 -17.36
N MET A 164 12.53 -3.28 -17.01
CA MET A 164 13.73 -2.59 -16.51
C MET A 164 14.66 -2.12 -17.66
N ILE A 165 14.40 -2.54 -18.91
CA ILE A 165 15.26 -2.27 -20.07
C ILE A 165 14.65 -1.22 -21.02
N ASP A 166 13.36 -0.94 -20.90
CA ASP A 166 12.63 0.14 -21.60
C ASP A 166 12.53 1.39 -20.72
#